data_205c5d5e027d5646cd7bfef70028890b
#
_entry.id   205c5d5e027d5646cd7bfef70028890b
#
_cell.length_a   1.000
_cell.length_b   1.000
_cell.length_c   1.000
_cell.angle_alpha   90.00
_cell.angle_beta   90.00
_cell.angle_gamma   90.00
#
_symmetry.space_group_name_H-M   'P 1'
#
loop_
_entity.id
_entity.type
_entity.pdbx_description
1 polymer ?
#
loop_
_entity_poly.entity_id
_entity_poly.type
_entity_poly.pdbx_seq_one_letter_code
_entity_poly.pdbx_strand_id
1 'polypeptide(L)'
;MALKIIESILTKNPCYIAGRKITVKGLMLHSVGCPQPSAMVFVKNWNPPANGREVCVHGFIDANTGEVYQTLPWDHRGWHGGGSSNNTHIGVEMCEPACIKYTGGSTFTCSDTATAKAAVKRTYDAAVELFAFLCKQYKLDPLADGVIISHKEGHKRGVASNHGDPEHLWTQLKMGYTMDGFRKAVKAAMTDTTNTTEKPSATTPTAKLYRVQTGAFSVKKYADAQLKKIKAAGFEAYMVKVNNLYKIQVGAFSKKENAQAMLKKITAAGFSAYITTSTGSAVSTSEGSAKKSVDEIAKEVINGKWGNGTARKQALTAAGYDYATVQKRVNELLSK
;
A
#
# COMPACT_ATOMS: atom_id res chain seq x y z
N MET A 1 10.63 -4.77 6.85
CA MET A 1 10.04 -3.64 6.07
C MET A 1 9.22 -2.82 7.04
N ALA A 2 9.11 -1.49 6.88
CA ALA A 2 8.25 -0.71 7.76
C ALA A 2 6.78 -1.07 7.49
N LEU A 3 6.00 -1.35 8.54
CA LEU A 3 4.57 -1.64 8.46
C LEU A 3 3.83 -0.49 7.77
N LYS A 4 3.06 -0.81 6.73
CA LYS A 4 2.22 0.16 6.02
C LYS A 4 0.77 -0.31 6.04
N ILE A 5 -0.06 0.40 6.79
CA ILE A 5 -1.50 0.15 6.86
C ILE A 5 -2.23 1.17 5.99
N ILE A 6 -3.06 0.68 5.08
CA ILE A 6 -3.92 1.45 4.19
C ILE A 6 -5.36 1.26 4.66
N GLU A 7 -5.98 2.31 5.15
CA GLU A 7 -7.38 2.26 5.54
C GLU A 7 -8.26 2.08 4.30
N SER A 8 -9.01 1.01 4.27
CA SER A 8 -9.88 0.57 3.17
C SER A 8 -11.17 -0.04 3.70
N ILE A 9 -11.76 0.63 4.68
CA ILE A 9 -12.93 0.14 5.42
C ILE A 9 -14.08 -0.21 4.48
N LEU A 10 -14.62 -1.41 4.63
CA LEU A 10 -15.72 -1.96 3.82
C LEU A 10 -17.07 -1.42 4.33
N THR A 11 -17.35 -0.16 4.10
CA THR A 11 -18.50 0.55 4.68
C THR A 11 -19.87 -0.02 4.27
N LYS A 12 -19.91 -0.83 3.20
CA LYS A 12 -21.13 -1.52 2.73
C LYS A 12 -21.17 -3.00 3.12
N ASN A 13 -20.18 -3.47 3.89
CA ASN A 13 -20.17 -4.84 4.38
C ASN A 13 -21.10 -4.99 5.59
N PRO A 14 -21.90 -6.10 5.70
CA PRO A 14 -22.82 -6.32 6.81
C PRO A 14 -22.17 -6.24 8.20
N CYS A 15 -20.93 -6.72 8.37
CA CYS A 15 -20.21 -6.63 9.64
C CYS A 15 -19.94 -5.17 10.06
N TYR A 16 -19.58 -4.31 9.10
CA TYR A 16 -19.40 -2.89 9.36
C TYR A 16 -20.73 -2.19 9.69
N ILE A 17 -21.75 -2.45 8.88
CA ILE A 17 -23.11 -1.85 9.05
C ILE A 17 -23.70 -2.25 10.40
N ALA A 18 -23.52 -3.52 10.82
CA ALA A 18 -23.99 -3.99 12.12
C ALA A 18 -23.31 -3.27 13.30
N GLY A 19 -22.11 -2.72 13.11
CA GLY A 19 -21.41 -1.89 14.11
C GLY A 19 -21.06 -2.59 15.42
N ARG A 20 -21.18 -3.94 15.49
CA ARG A 20 -20.91 -4.70 16.70
C ARG A 20 -19.44 -4.58 17.10
N LYS A 21 -19.19 -4.34 18.40
CA LYS A 21 -17.84 -4.22 18.96
C LYS A 21 -17.41 -5.51 19.65
N ILE A 22 -16.10 -5.72 19.73
CA ILE A 22 -15.48 -6.79 20.50
C ILE A 22 -14.51 -6.20 21.54
N THR A 23 -14.36 -6.90 22.65
CA THR A 23 -13.18 -6.73 23.50
C THR A 23 -12.08 -7.60 22.89
N VAL A 24 -11.06 -6.97 22.33
CA VAL A 24 -9.95 -7.69 21.68
C VAL A 24 -9.14 -8.44 22.72
N LYS A 25 -9.16 -9.78 22.64
CA LYS A 25 -8.40 -10.70 23.49
C LYS A 25 -7.30 -11.43 22.75
N GLY A 26 -7.32 -11.38 21.41
CA GLY A 26 -6.34 -12.06 20.59
C GLY A 26 -6.41 -11.70 19.11
N LEU A 27 -5.55 -12.34 18.35
CA LEU A 27 -5.37 -12.15 16.91
C LEU A 27 -5.40 -13.52 16.23
N MET A 28 -6.09 -13.63 15.10
CA MET A 28 -6.15 -14.85 14.30
C MET A 28 -5.53 -14.62 12.92
N LEU A 29 -4.53 -15.43 12.61
CA LEU A 29 -3.85 -15.42 11.32
C LEU A 29 -4.51 -16.39 10.35
N HIS A 30 -4.85 -15.87 9.17
CA HIS A 30 -5.44 -16.64 8.07
C HIS A 30 -4.61 -16.52 6.80
N SER A 31 -4.97 -17.32 5.80
CA SER A 31 -4.66 -17.05 4.40
C SER A 31 -5.89 -17.29 3.52
N VAL A 32 -5.99 -16.55 2.42
CA VAL A 32 -7.23 -16.38 1.65
C VAL A 32 -7.78 -17.65 0.98
N GLY A 33 -7.05 -18.77 1.00
CA GLY A 33 -7.49 -20.06 0.45
C GLY A 33 -7.69 -20.06 -1.08
N CYS A 34 -7.11 -19.12 -1.78
CA CYS A 34 -7.15 -19.03 -3.24
C CYS A 34 -5.90 -18.33 -3.78
N PRO A 35 -5.46 -18.64 -5.03
CA PRO A 35 -4.25 -18.08 -5.63
C PRO A 35 -4.44 -16.60 -6.04
N GLN A 36 -4.72 -15.75 -5.07
CA GLN A 36 -4.95 -14.32 -5.29
C GLN A 36 -3.94 -13.48 -4.49
N PRO A 37 -2.94 -12.88 -5.17
CA PRO A 37 -1.91 -12.10 -4.50
C PRO A 37 -2.33 -10.66 -4.16
N SER A 38 -3.40 -10.14 -4.76
CA SER A 38 -3.81 -8.76 -4.55
C SER A 38 -4.92 -8.62 -3.52
N ALA A 39 -4.61 -7.94 -2.41
CA ALA A 39 -5.58 -7.57 -1.37
C ALA A 39 -6.72 -6.71 -1.90
N MET A 40 -6.45 -5.85 -2.90
CA MET A 40 -7.45 -4.96 -3.48
C MET A 40 -8.60 -5.70 -4.16
N VAL A 41 -8.40 -6.94 -4.61
CA VAL A 41 -9.47 -7.79 -5.15
C VAL A 41 -10.50 -8.09 -4.08
N PHE A 42 -10.05 -8.45 -2.87
CA PHE A 42 -10.95 -8.70 -1.74
C PHE A 42 -11.62 -7.43 -1.24
N VAL A 43 -10.89 -6.31 -1.14
CA VAL A 43 -11.46 -5.00 -0.78
C VAL A 43 -12.64 -4.64 -1.70
N LYS A 44 -12.52 -4.87 -3.00
CA LYS A 44 -13.58 -4.58 -3.97
C LYS A 44 -14.75 -5.56 -3.86
N ASN A 45 -14.46 -6.85 -3.74
CA ASN A 45 -15.46 -7.92 -3.82
C ASN A 45 -16.26 -8.09 -2.51
N TRP A 46 -15.71 -7.63 -1.38
CA TRP A 46 -16.36 -7.74 -0.08
C TRP A 46 -17.04 -6.43 0.38
N ASN A 47 -17.14 -5.42 -0.49
CA ASN A 47 -17.76 -4.12 -0.18
C ASN A 47 -18.78 -3.61 -1.25
N PRO A 48 -20.00 -4.14 -1.35
CA PRO A 48 -20.63 -5.21 -0.57
C PRO A 48 -20.18 -6.60 -1.02
N PRO A 49 -20.27 -7.60 -0.15
CA PRO A 49 -20.00 -8.96 -0.57
C PRO A 49 -21.09 -9.49 -1.51
N ALA A 50 -20.70 -10.26 -2.51
CA ALA A 50 -21.66 -10.94 -3.38
C ALA A 50 -22.55 -11.88 -2.55
N ASN A 51 -23.84 -11.94 -2.90
CA ASN A 51 -24.83 -12.85 -2.28
C ASN A 51 -25.09 -12.60 -0.79
N GLY A 52 -24.87 -11.40 -0.26
CA GLY A 52 -25.19 -11.03 1.13
C GLY A 52 -24.41 -11.80 2.20
N ARG A 53 -23.29 -12.46 1.86
CA ARG A 53 -22.46 -13.16 2.84
C ARG A 53 -21.89 -12.21 3.88
N GLU A 54 -21.99 -12.59 5.16
CA GLU A 54 -21.40 -11.83 6.27
C GLU A 54 -19.91 -12.13 6.47
N VAL A 55 -19.14 -12.31 5.39
CA VAL A 55 -17.70 -12.53 5.52
C VAL A 55 -16.99 -11.19 5.66
N CYS A 56 -16.16 -11.07 6.68
CA CYS A 56 -15.36 -9.87 6.91
C CYS A 56 -14.19 -10.17 7.83
N VAL A 57 -12.99 -9.81 7.37
CA VAL A 57 -11.78 -9.76 8.20
C VAL A 57 -11.41 -8.31 8.47
N HIS A 58 -10.50 -8.09 9.40
CA HIS A 58 -10.05 -6.76 9.78
C HIS A 58 -8.96 -6.22 8.83
N GLY A 59 -8.24 -7.10 8.16
CA GLY A 59 -7.22 -6.69 7.20
C GLY A 59 -6.79 -7.81 6.26
N PHE A 60 -6.38 -7.40 5.05
CA PHE A 60 -5.69 -8.25 4.08
C PHE A 60 -4.25 -7.78 3.92
N ILE A 61 -3.31 -8.70 3.83
CA ILE A 61 -1.90 -8.43 3.53
C ILE A 61 -1.65 -8.81 2.08
N ASP A 62 -1.31 -7.82 1.26
CA ASP A 62 -1.06 -8.00 -0.18
C ASP A 62 0.25 -8.78 -0.42
N ALA A 63 0.18 -9.87 -1.19
CA ALA A 63 1.33 -10.73 -1.43
C ALA A 63 2.34 -10.14 -2.43
N ASN A 64 1.96 -9.12 -3.22
CA ASN A 64 2.87 -8.43 -4.14
C ASN A 64 3.70 -7.37 -3.41
N THR A 65 3.12 -6.69 -2.41
CA THR A 65 3.72 -5.49 -1.81
C THR A 65 4.03 -5.63 -0.32
N GLY A 66 3.34 -6.52 0.42
CA GLY A 66 3.35 -6.60 1.88
C GLY A 66 2.55 -5.49 2.56
N GLU A 67 1.81 -4.67 1.80
CA GLU A 67 0.96 -3.63 2.36
C GLU A 67 -0.29 -4.26 3.01
N VAL A 68 -0.71 -3.68 4.13
CA VAL A 68 -1.91 -4.12 4.87
C VAL A 68 -3.07 -3.23 4.47
N TYR A 69 -4.15 -3.82 3.99
CA TYR A 69 -5.40 -3.12 3.72
C TYR A 69 -6.36 -3.37 4.88
N GLN A 70 -6.54 -2.38 5.76
CA GLN A 70 -7.49 -2.47 6.87
C GLN A 70 -8.91 -2.35 6.35
N THR A 71 -9.71 -3.39 6.53
CA THR A 71 -11.05 -3.54 5.95
C THR A 71 -12.18 -3.39 6.96
N LEU A 72 -11.86 -3.52 8.25
CA LEU A 72 -12.80 -3.31 9.36
C LEU A 72 -12.06 -2.58 10.49
N PRO A 73 -12.69 -1.67 11.26
CA PRO A 73 -12.06 -1.15 12.47
C PRO A 73 -11.66 -2.29 13.41
N TRP A 74 -10.48 -2.22 14.01
CA TRP A 74 -9.87 -3.32 14.75
C TRP A 74 -10.72 -3.83 15.94
N ASP A 75 -11.58 -3.01 16.48
CA ASP A 75 -12.47 -3.33 17.60
C ASP A 75 -13.88 -3.78 17.15
N HIS A 76 -14.11 -3.93 15.85
CA HIS A 76 -15.40 -4.44 15.36
C HIS A 76 -15.41 -5.97 15.34
N ARG A 77 -16.61 -6.53 15.41
CA ARG A 77 -16.80 -7.96 15.24
C ARG A 77 -16.75 -8.33 13.77
N GLY A 78 -15.71 -9.04 13.35
CA GLY A 78 -15.63 -9.65 12.03
C GLY A 78 -16.42 -10.96 11.92
N TRP A 79 -16.43 -11.53 10.71
CA TRP A 79 -16.92 -12.89 10.45
C TRP A 79 -15.85 -13.63 9.63
N HIS A 80 -14.83 -14.15 10.32
CA HIS A 80 -13.64 -14.74 9.71
C HIS A 80 -13.27 -16.13 10.22
N GLY A 81 -13.56 -16.44 11.49
CA GLY A 81 -13.19 -17.72 12.09
C GLY A 81 -14.30 -18.79 12.02
N GLY A 82 -15.54 -18.42 11.68
CA GLY A 82 -16.67 -19.36 11.67
C GLY A 82 -17.07 -19.90 13.04
N GLY A 83 -16.64 -19.22 14.14
CA GLY A 83 -16.91 -19.65 15.51
C GLY A 83 -16.81 -18.52 16.52
N SER A 84 -16.64 -18.88 17.82
CA SER A 84 -16.59 -17.92 18.92
C SER A 84 -15.39 -16.97 18.87
N SER A 85 -14.33 -17.31 18.15
CA SER A 85 -13.17 -16.42 17.91
C SER A 85 -13.57 -15.08 17.29
N ASN A 86 -14.64 -15.03 16.49
CA ASN A 86 -15.19 -13.80 15.93
C ASN A 86 -15.59 -12.74 17.00
N ASN A 87 -15.81 -13.18 18.24
CA ASN A 87 -16.23 -12.29 19.33
C ASN A 87 -15.04 -11.73 20.13
N THR A 88 -13.81 -12.14 19.84
CA THR A 88 -12.64 -11.83 20.68
C THR A 88 -11.36 -11.59 19.89
N HIS A 89 -11.25 -12.09 18.67
CA HIS A 89 -10.02 -12.03 17.87
C HIS A 89 -10.15 -11.11 16.67
N ILE A 90 -9.11 -10.34 16.40
CA ILE A 90 -8.91 -9.64 15.14
C ILE A 90 -8.44 -10.67 14.12
N GLY A 91 -9.16 -10.83 13.00
CA GLY A 91 -8.76 -11.72 11.92
C GLY A 91 -8.00 -10.97 10.82
N VAL A 92 -6.89 -11.54 10.36
CA VAL A 92 -6.06 -10.99 9.29
C VAL A 92 -5.74 -12.06 8.27
N GLU A 93 -6.00 -11.76 7.01
CA GLU A 93 -5.77 -12.64 5.85
C GLU A 93 -4.46 -12.31 5.13
N MET A 94 -3.60 -13.29 4.98
CA MET A 94 -2.48 -13.22 4.03
C MET A 94 -2.96 -13.59 2.64
N CYS A 95 -2.77 -12.72 1.65
CA CYS A 95 -2.97 -13.06 0.24
C CYS A 95 -1.96 -14.12 -0.21
N GLU A 96 -2.34 -14.93 -1.19
CA GLU A 96 -1.59 -16.11 -1.63
C GLU A 96 -0.97 -15.92 -3.02
N PRO A 97 0.15 -16.64 -3.33
CA PRO A 97 0.83 -16.51 -4.61
C PRO A 97 -0.07 -16.92 -5.78
N ALA A 98 -0.01 -16.19 -6.91
CA ALA A 98 -0.75 -16.53 -8.13
C ALA A 98 -0.25 -17.82 -8.81
N CYS A 99 0.97 -18.27 -8.53
CA CYS A 99 1.60 -19.43 -9.15
C CYS A 99 1.29 -20.77 -8.45
N ILE A 100 0.38 -20.79 -7.47
CA ILE A 100 -0.16 -22.02 -6.89
C ILE A 100 -1.53 -22.34 -7.52
N LYS A 101 -1.88 -23.63 -7.52
CA LYS A 101 -3.20 -24.11 -7.97
C LYS A 101 -3.69 -25.17 -7.00
N TYR A 102 -4.79 -24.89 -6.31
CA TYR A 102 -5.41 -25.84 -5.40
C TYR A 102 -5.94 -27.07 -6.15
N THR A 103 -5.69 -28.25 -5.59
CA THR A 103 -6.08 -29.55 -6.13
C THR A 103 -7.14 -30.25 -5.29
N GLY A 104 -7.34 -29.80 -4.05
CA GLY A 104 -8.36 -30.26 -3.13
C GLY A 104 -8.05 -29.86 -1.69
N GLY A 105 -9.03 -29.32 -0.96
CA GLY A 105 -8.87 -28.85 0.41
C GLY A 105 -7.71 -27.85 0.53
N SER A 106 -6.74 -28.16 1.39
CA SER A 106 -5.53 -27.32 1.59
C SER A 106 -4.35 -27.73 0.72
N THR A 107 -4.52 -28.66 -0.25
CA THR A 107 -3.44 -29.17 -1.10
C THR A 107 -3.38 -28.38 -2.40
N PHE A 108 -2.16 -28.04 -2.87
CA PHE A 108 -1.95 -27.33 -4.12
C PHE A 108 -0.70 -27.81 -4.88
N THR A 109 -0.65 -27.54 -6.17
CA THR A 109 0.56 -27.58 -7.00
C THR A 109 1.12 -26.19 -7.13
N CYS A 110 2.43 -26.07 -7.41
CA CYS A 110 3.11 -24.78 -7.57
C CYS A 110 3.96 -24.80 -8.83
N SER A 111 3.70 -23.88 -9.75
CA SER A 111 4.45 -23.76 -11.02
C SER A 111 5.79 -23.00 -10.88
N ASP A 112 5.91 -22.14 -9.86
CA ASP A 112 7.11 -21.37 -9.55
C ASP A 112 7.29 -21.27 -8.04
N THR A 113 8.05 -22.22 -7.49
CA THR A 113 8.29 -22.31 -6.04
C THR A 113 9.08 -21.12 -5.50
N ALA A 114 10.01 -20.55 -6.29
CA ALA A 114 10.80 -19.40 -5.82
C ALA A 114 9.93 -18.15 -5.66
N THR A 115 9.09 -17.86 -6.66
CA THR A 115 8.11 -16.76 -6.60
C THR A 115 7.09 -16.98 -5.49
N ALA A 116 6.59 -18.22 -5.32
CA ALA A 116 5.64 -18.55 -4.24
C ALA A 116 6.25 -18.30 -2.86
N LYS A 117 7.48 -18.80 -2.61
CA LYS A 117 8.19 -18.57 -1.35
C LYS A 117 8.43 -17.09 -1.06
N ALA A 118 8.82 -16.33 -2.08
CA ALA A 118 9.05 -14.88 -1.93
C ALA A 118 7.76 -14.14 -1.54
N ALA A 119 6.62 -14.49 -2.14
CA ALA A 119 5.31 -13.92 -1.83
C ALA A 119 4.86 -14.29 -0.40
N VAL A 120 4.94 -15.57 -0.03
CA VAL A 120 4.60 -16.06 1.33
C VAL A 120 5.51 -15.44 2.39
N LYS A 121 6.81 -15.31 2.11
CA LYS A 121 7.73 -14.62 3.03
C LYS A 121 7.32 -13.16 3.25
N ARG A 122 6.95 -12.47 2.19
CA ARG A 122 6.54 -11.07 2.26
C ARG A 122 5.28 -10.88 3.12
N THR A 123 4.27 -11.73 2.94
CA THR A 123 3.05 -11.66 3.74
C THR A 123 3.30 -12.09 5.19
N TYR A 124 4.16 -13.07 5.42
CA TYR A 124 4.59 -13.48 6.75
C TYR A 124 5.31 -12.34 7.50
N ASP A 125 6.30 -11.72 6.89
CA ASP A 125 7.04 -10.60 7.49
C ASP A 125 6.11 -9.42 7.83
N ALA A 126 5.19 -9.08 6.91
CA ALA A 126 4.21 -8.03 7.15
C ALA A 126 3.18 -8.40 8.24
N ALA A 127 2.79 -9.68 8.33
CA ALA A 127 1.94 -10.17 9.41
C ALA A 127 2.64 -10.08 10.78
N VAL A 128 3.93 -10.38 10.88
CA VAL A 128 4.72 -10.22 12.10
C VAL A 128 4.69 -8.77 12.58
N GLU A 129 4.93 -7.81 11.69
CA GLU A 129 4.92 -6.38 12.03
C GLU A 129 3.51 -5.89 12.43
N LEU A 130 2.47 -6.31 11.69
CA LEU A 130 1.09 -5.96 12.01
C LEU A 130 0.65 -6.52 13.36
N PHE A 131 0.97 -7.78 13.65
CA PHE A 131 0.60 -8.43 14.90
C PHE A 131 1.37 -7.83 16.08
N ALA A 132 2.63 -7.45 15.91
CA ALA A 132 3.40 -6.71 16.91
C ALA A 132 2.75 -5.35 17.22
N PHE A 133 2.33 -4.62 16.18
CA PHE A 133 1.60 -3.35 16.32
C PHE A 133 0.28 -3.55 17.09
N LEU A 134 -0.54 -4.53 16.71
CA LEU A 134 -1.83 -4.80 17.36
C LEU A 134 -1.64 -5.30 18.80
N CYS A 135 -0.64 -6.15 19.06
CA CYS A 135 -0.32 -6.58 20.43
C CYS A 135 0.07 -5.39 21.33
N LYS A 136 0.87 -4.45 20.82
CA LYS A 136 1.17 -3.20 21.55
C LYS A 136 -0.09 -2.38 21.79
N GLN A 137 -0.93 -2.18 20.76
CA GLN A 137 -2.15 -1.38 20.85
C GLN A 137 -3.15 -1.93 21.87
N TYR A 138 -3.32 -3.25 21.91
CA TYR A 138 -4.29 -3.92 22.80
C TYR A 138 -3.67 -4.53 24.05
N LYS A 139 -2.39 -4.27 24.31
CA LYS A 139 -1.64 -4.77 25.47
C LYS A 139 -1.71 -6.30 25.61
N LEU A 140 -1.56 -7.00 24.48
CA LEU A 140 -1.57 -8.45 24.41
C LEU A 140 -0.14 -9.00 24.51
N ASP A 141 0.03 -10.10 25.24
CA ASP A 141 1.28 -10.87 25.19
C ASP A 141 1.19 -11.90 24.06
N PRO A 142 1.99 -11.78 22.98
CA PRO A 142 1.93 -12.70 21.85
C PRO A 142 2.29 -14.13 22.17
N LEU A 143 2.97 -14.38 23.32
CA LEU A 143 3.35 -15.72 23.76
C LEU A 143 2.32 -16.35 24.69
N ALA A 144 1.34 -15.59 25.19
CA ALA A 144 0.29 -16.13 26.04
C ALA A 144 -0.63 -17.06 25.25
N ASP A 145 -1.08 -18.13 25.90
CA ASP A 145 -1.92 -19.14 25.26
C ASP A 145 -3.22 -18.54 24.72
N GLY A 146 -3.56 -18.91 23.49
CA GLY A 146 -4.79 -18.45 22.83
C GLY A 146 -4.77 -16.98 22.36
N VAL A 147 -3.72 -16.20 22.60
CA VAL A 147 -3.66 -14.79 22.17
C VAL A 147 -3.38 -14.68 20.67
N ILE A 148 -2.36 -15.36 20.16
CA ILE A 148 -2.14 -15.45 18.71
C ILE A 148 -2.37 -16.90 18.28
N ILE A 149 -3.36 -17.09 17.44
CA ILE A 149 -3.70 -18.39 16.88
C ILE A 149 -3.82 -18.33 15.36
N SER A 150 -3.60 -19.47 14.69
CA SER A 150 -4.01 -19.65 13.30
C SER A 150 -5.46 -20.12 13.22
N HIS A 151 -6.05 -20.11 12.02
CA HIS A 151 -7.36 -20.73 11.82
C HIS A 151 -7.35 -22.21 12.21
N LYS A 152 -6.31 -22.92 11.79
CA LYS A 152 -6.09 -24.34 12.14
C LYS A 152 -6.01 -24.59 13.66
N GLU A 153 -5.28 -23.76 14.38
CA GLU A 153 -5.23 -23.82 15.85
C GLU A 153 -6.57 -23.46 16.49
N GLY A 154 -7.29 -22.48 15.93
CA GLY A 154 -8.63 -22.11 16.35
C GLY A 154 -9.63 -23.25 16.22
N HIS A 155 -9.55 -24.04 15.14
CA HIS A 155 -10.35 -25.25 14.99
C HIS A 155 -10.02 -26.28 16.06
N LYS A 156 -8.74 -26.57 16.29
CA LYS A 156 -8.33 -27.52 17.34
C LYS A 156 -8.78 -27.09 18.74
N ARG A 157 -8.97 -25.80 18.98
CA ARG A 157 -9.47 -25.20 20.22
C ARG A 157 -11.00 -25.16 20.29
N GLY A 158 -11.72 -25.58 19.24
CA GLY A 158 -13.18 -25.48 19.17
C GLY A 158 -13.73 -24.07 19.05
N VAL A 159 -12.92 -23.08 18.64
CA VAL A 159 -13.32 -21.67 18.51
C VAL A 159 -13.41 -21.17 17.07
N ALA A 160 -13.09 -22.03 16.10
CA ALA A 160 -13.15 -21.75 14.67
C ALA A 160 -13.60 -22.98 13.86
N SER A 161 -14.05 -22.73 12.62
CA SER A 161 -14.37 -23.78 11.65
C SER A 161 -13.13 -24.56 11.20
N ASN A 162 -13.34 -25.71 10.55
CA ASN A 162 -12.24 -26.58 10.11
C ASN A 162 -11.55 -26.06 8.86
N HIS A 163 -10.39 -25.41 9.04
CA HIS A 163 -9.51 -24.95 7.97
C HIS A 163 -8.05 -25.22 8.33
N GLY A 164 -7.19 -25.31 7.30
CA GLY A 164 -5.76 -25.65 7.46
C GLY A 164 -4.81 -24.46 7.38
N ASP A 165 -5.35 -23.26 7.22
CA ASP A 165 -4.61 -22.03 6.98
C ASP A 165 -4.04 -21.40 8.27
N PRO A 166 -2.91 -20.68 8.16
CA PRO A 166 -2.06 -20.55 6.97
C PRO A 166 -0.97 -21.63 6.85
N GLU A 167 -0.88 -22.57 7.81
CA GLU A 167 0.26 -23.51 7.91
C GLU A 167 0.39 -24.44 6.70
N HIS A 168 -0.70 -24.70 5.96
CA HIS A 168 -0.66 -25.52 4.74
C HIS A 168 0.28 -24.91 3.67
N LEU A 169 0.32 -23.57 3.53
CA LEU A 169 1.26 -22.87 2.62
C LEU A 169 2.71 -23.10 3.06
N TRP A 170 2.98 -22.91 4.33
CA TRP A 170 4.32 -23.00 4.88
C TRP A 170 4.88 -24.42 4.77
N THR A 171 4.03 -25.42 5.04
CA THR A 171 4.40 -26.83 4.99
C THR A 171 4.68 -27.27 3.56
N GLN A 172 3.76 -27.04 2.62
CA GLN A 172 3.89 -27.51 1.24
C GLN A 172 5.01 -26.79 0.49
N LEU A 173 5.23 -25.51 0.75
CA LEU A 173 6.36 -24.75 0.21
C LEU A 173 7.67 -24.99 0.97
N LYS A 174 7.68 -25.83 2.00
CA LYS A 174 8.88 -26.13 2.82
C LYS A 174 9.56 -24.84 3.32
N MET A 175 8.77 -23.95 3.94
CA MET A 175 9.25 -22.65 4.44
C MET A 175 9.95 -22.74 5.80
N GLY A 176 9.71 -23.82 6.56
CA GLY A 176 10.20 -23.97 7.93
C GLY A 176 9.47 -23.09 8.96
N TYR A 177 8.41 -22.40 8.55
CA TYR A 177 7.62 -21.56 9.45
C TYR A 177 6.67 -22.40 10.32
N THR A 178 6.48 -21.96 11.56
CA THR A 178 5.54 -22.54 12.53
C THR A 178 4.82 -21.40 13.25
N MET A 179 3.66 -21.68 13.84
CA MET A 179 2.96 -20.69 14.66
C MET A 179 3.76 -20.30 15.91
N ASP A 180 4.53 -21.21 16.52
CA ASP A 180 5.44 -20.85 17.62
C ASP A 180 6.57 -19.91 17.16
N GLY A 181 7.13 -20.18 15.98
CA GLY A 181 8.10 -19.28 15.35
C GLY A 181 7.49 -17.91 15.05
N PHE A 182 6.25 -17.88 14.57
CA PHE A 182 5.52 -16.64 14.29
C PHE A 182 5.31 -15.82 15.58
N ARG A 183 4.80 -16.44 16.65
CA ARG A 183 4.58 -15.78 17.96
C ARG A 183 5.89 -15.20 18.53
N LYS A 184 6.99 -15.95 18.43
CA LYS A 184 8.32 -15.48 18.85
C LYS A 184 8.81 -14.29 17.99
N ALA A 185 8.61 -14.34 16.68
CA ALA A 185 8.94 -13.24 15.78
C ALA A 185 8.12 -11.97 16.11
N VAL A 186 6.82 -12.13 16.38
CA VAL A 186 5.97 -11.02 16.85
C VAL A 186 6.48 -10.43 18.16
N LYS A 187 6.85 -11.27 19.13
CA LYS A 187 7.42 -10.81 20.42
C LYS A 187 8.72 -10.04 20.22
N ALA A 188 9.60 -10.53 19.36
CA ALA A 188 10.85 -9.86 19.03
C ALA A 188 10.58 -8.48 18.37
N ALA A 189 9.66 -8.41 17.42
CA ALA A 189 9.26 -7.16 16.77
C ALA A 189 8.61 -6.15 17.74
N MET A 190 8.05 -6.60 18.86
CA MET A 190 7.57 -5.70 19.92
C MET A 190 8.70 -5.08 20.74
N THR A 191 9.83 -5.75 20.86
CA THR A 191 10.99 -5.27 21.65
C THR A 191 11.98 -4.47 20.83
N ASP A 192 11.96 -4.63 19.49
CA ASP A 192 12.82 -3.86 18.59
C ASP A 192 12.39 -2.38 18.57
N THR A 193 13.09 -1.55 19.34
CA THR A 193 12.87 -0.11 19.48
C THR A 193 13.24 0.69 18.22
N THR A 194 13.69 0.02 17.15
CA THR A 194 14.04 0.65 15.87
C THR A 194 12.86 0.79 14.90
N ASN A 195 11.68 0.20 15.20
CA ASN A 195 10.47 0.32 14.40
C ASN A 195 9.27 0.79 15.24
N THR A 196 9.32 2.00 15.74
CA THR A 196 8.15 2.65 16.35
C THR A 196 7.15 3.01 15.24
N THR A 197 6.07 2.23 15.14
CA THR A 197 4.85 2.65 14.45
C THR A 197 4.11 3.63 15.34
N GLU A 198 4.25 4.91 15.06
CA GLU A 198 3.38 5.92 15.67
C GLU A 198 1.98 5.86 15.05
N LYS A 199 0.98 5.74 15.95
CA LYS A 199 -0.41 6.14 15.71
C LYS A 199 -0.39 7.60 15.24
N PRO A 200 -1.22 8.05 14.31
CA PRO A 200 -1.34 9.47 14.01
C PRO A 200 -1.98 10.17 15.21
N SER A 201 -1.15 10.54 16.18
CA SER A 201 -1.42 11.60 17.12
C SER A 201 -0.90 12.88 16.48
N ALA A 202 -1.74 13.89 16.44
CA ALA A 202 -1.34 15.23 16.03
C ALA A 202 -0.13 15.68 16.88
N THR A 203 0.89 16.25 16.20
CA THR A 203 2.08 16.90 16.75
C THR A 203 3.25 16.01 17.15
N THR A 204 4.16 15.69 16.18
CA THR A 204 5.63 15.73 16.29
C THR A 204 6.28 15.31 14.95
N PRO A 205 7.48 15.73 14.57
CA PRO A 205 7.93 15.84 13.19
C PRO A 205 8.11 14.48 12.51
N THR A 206 7.27 14.22 11.55
CA THR A 206 7.32 13.10 10.61
C THR A 206 8.70 13.00 9.97
N ALA A 207 9.34 11.83 10.03
CA ALA A 207 10.50 11.54 9.20
C ALA A 207 10.16 11.90 7.74
N LYS A 208 10.87 12.88 7.20
CA LYS A 208 10.59 13.51 5.91
C LYS A 208 10.82 12.51 4.79
N LEU A 209 9.75 11.91 4.24
CA LEU A 209 9.84 11.05 3.07
C LEU A 209 9.98 11.89 1.80
N TYR A 210 10.99 11.55 1.00
CA TYR A 210 11.25 12.15 -0.30
C TYR A 210 10.60 11.29 -1.38
N ARG A 211 9.57 11.81 -2.05
CA ARG A 211 8.84 11.11 -3.12
C ARG A 211 9.23 11.70 -4.47
N VAL A 212 9.53 10.85 -5.43
CA VAL A 212 9.73 11.27 -6.82
C VAL A 212 8.37 11.31 -7.49
N GLN A 213 7.90 12.48 -7.88
CA GLN A 213 6.59 12.70 -8.49
C GLN A 213 6.75 13.14 -9.95
N THR A 214 5.98 12.51 -10.87
CA THR A 214 6.02 12.75 -12.31
C THR A 214 4.79 13.46 -12.85
N GLY A 215 4.07 14.16 -12.04
CA GLY A 215 2.91 14.94 -12.45
C GLY A 215 1.80 14.97 -11.41
N ALA A 216 0.86 15.87 -11.62
CA ALA A 216 -0.39 16.00 -10.87
C ALA A 216 -1.49 16.40 -11.86
N PHE A 217 -2.57 15.61 -11.91
CA PHE A 217 -3.62 15.72 -12.92
C PHE A 217 -4.98 15.91 -12.25
N SER A 218 -5.78 16.84 -12.72
CA SER A 218 -7.17 17.00 -12.28
C SER A 218 -8.10 15.92 -12.86
N VAL A 219 -7.73 15.36 -14.02
CA VAL A 219 -8.49 14.32 -14.72
C VAL A 219 -7.78 12.98 -14.65
N LYS A 220 -8.46 11.97 -14.12
CA LYS A 220 -7.90 10.62 -13.93
C LYS A 220 -7.34 10.00 -15.21
N LYS A 221 -8.03 10.18 -16.35
CA LYS A 221 -7.62 9.63 -17.65
C LYS A 221 -6.19 10.01 -18.04
N TYR A 222 -5.78 11.24 -17.77
CA TYR A 222 -4.42 11.70 -18.09
C TYR A 222 -3.39 11.14 -17.11
N ALA A 223 -3.76 10.99 -15.85
CA ALA A 223 -2.92 10.32 -14.87
C ALA A 223 -2.72 8.82 -15.21
N ASP A 224 -3.79 8.12 -15.62
CA ASP A 224 -3.72 6.73 -16.06
C ASP A 224 -2.80 6.57 -17.29
N ALA A 225 -2.88 7.47 -18.26
CA ALA A 225 -2.02 7.46 -19.44
C ALA A 225 -0.55 7.67 -19.08
N GLN A 226 -0.27 8.62 -18.18
CA GLN A 226 1.10 8.87 -17.69
C GLN A 226 1.64 7.67 -16.89
N LEU A 227 0.83 7.10 -16.00
CA LEU A 227 1.19 5.91 -15.23
C LEU A 227 1.55 4.74 -16.13
N LYS A 228 0.76 4.52 -17.19
CA LYS A 228 1.01 3.47 -18.20
C LYS A 228 2.35 3.67 -18.91
N LYS A 229 2.66 4.90 -19.34
CA LYS A 229 3.92 5.24 -20.00
C LYS A 229 5.13 4.97 -19.08
N ILE A 230 5.05 5.38 -17.81
CA ILE A 230 6.12 5.20 -16.85
C ILE A 230 6.37 3.72 -16.56
N LYS A 231 5.29 2.93 -16.40
CA LYS A 231 5.41 1.47 -16.21
C LYS A 231 5.97 0.76 -17.45
N ALA A 232 5.58 1.19 -18.65
CA ALA A 232 6.12 0.67 -19.89
C ALA A 232 7.63 0.97 -20.07
N ALA A 233 8.12 2.05 -19.46
CA ALA A 233 9.54 2.38 -19.40
C ALA A 233 10.31 1.64 -18.28
N GLY A 234 9.70 0.66 -17.62
CA GLY A 234 10.34 -0.21 -16.62
C GLY A 234 10.38 0.39 -15.20
N PHE A 235 9.66 1.47 -14.92
CA PHE A 235 9.62 2.05 -13.58
C PHE A 235 8.41 1.57 -12.79
N GLU A 236 8.61 1.19 -11.55
CA GLU A 236 7.52 1.01 -10.62
C GLU A 236 6.91 2.38 -10.26
N ALA A 237 5.63 2.54 -10.55
CA ALA A 237 4.92 3.79 -10.29
C ALA A 237 3.50 3.51 -9.82
N TYR A 238 2.99 4.39 -8.99
CA TYR A 238 1.63 4.33 -8.45
C TYR A 238 0.97 5.71 -8.46
N MET A 239 -0.36 5.70 -8.44
CA MET A 239 -1.17 6.91 -8.44
C MET A 239 -1.76 7.13 -7.05
N VAL A 240 -1.64 8.36 -6.55
CA VAL A 240 -2.32 8.80 -5.32
C VAL A 240 -3.24 9.96 -5.63
N LYS A 241 -4.36 10.08 -4.91
CA LYS A 241 -5.27 11.22 -5.01
C LYS A 241 -5.10 12.10 -3.77
N VAL A 242 -4.67 13.34 -3.96
CA VAL A 242 -4.47 14.32 -2.89
C VAL A 242 -5.03 15.66 -3.35
N ASN A 243 -5.89 16.28 -2.53
CA ASN A 243 -6.51 17.59 -2.83
C ASN A 243 -7.13 17.63 -4.25
N ASN A 244 -7.91 16.62 -4.57
CA ASN A 244 -8.59 16.46 -5.87
C ASN A 244 -7.66 16.29 -7.10
N LEU A 245 -6.35 16.10 -6.90
CA LEU A 245 -5.37 15.83 -7.95
C LEU A 245 -4.90 14.37 -7.92
N TYR A 246 -4.78 13.78 -9.09
CA TYR A 246 -4.16 12.47 -9.30
C TYR A 246 -2.67 12.67 -9.54
N LYS A 247 -1.85 12.22 -8.58
CA LYS A 247 -0.39 12.37 -8.59
C LYS A 247 0.26 11.03 -8.89
N ILE A 248 1.23 10.99 -9.81
CA ILE A 248 1.99 9.79 -10.11
C ILE A 248 3.31 9.86 -9.35
N GLN A 249 3.60 8.83 -8.56
CA GLN A 249 4.80 8.73 -7.73
C GLN A 249 5.62 7.51 -8.16
N VAL A 250 6.95 7.72 -8.24
CA VAL A 250 7.95 6.72 -8.63
C VAL A 250 8.91 6.54 -7.46
N GLY A 251 8.42 5.84 -6.44
CA GLY A 251 9.14 5.61 -5.20
C GLY A 251 8.98 6.69 -4.13
N ALA A 252 9.21 6.28 -2.89
CA ALA A 252 9.27 7.12 -1.70
C ALA A 252 10.48 6.69 -0.86
N PHE A 253 11.33 7.62 -0.48
CA PHE A 253 12.66 7.35 0.09
C PHE A 253 12.85 8.11 1.41
N SER A 254 13.40 7.43 2.41
CA SER A 254 13.77 8.06 3.68
C SER A 254 15.02 8.95 3.54
N LYS A 255 15.91 8.62 2.60
CA LYS A 255 17.11 9.40 2.28
C LYS A 255 16.90 10.21 1.01
N LYS A 256 17.26 11.50 1.05
CA LYS A 256 17.15 12.44 -0.09
C LYS A 256 17.99 11.97 -1.28
N GLU A 257 19.16 11.40 -1.01
CA GLU A 257 20.10 10.90 -2.02
C GLU A 257 19.49 9.78 -2.88
N ASN A 258 18.71 8.87 -2.26
CA ASN A 258 18.01 7.81 -2.98
C ASN A 258 16.90 8.36 -3.88
N ALA A 259 16.17 9.37 -3.42
CA ALA A 259 15.19 10.09 -4.24
C ALA A 259 15.87 10.84 -5.41
N GLN A 260 17.04 11.45 -5.18
CA GLN A 260 17.83 12.10 -6.23
C GLN A 260 18.32 11.10 -7.28
N ALA A 261 18.79 9.92 -6.86
CA ALA A 261 19.19 8.87 -7.78
C ALA A 261 18.01 8.38 -8.64
N MET A 262 16.82 8.21 -8.05
CA MET A 262 15.62 7.87 -8.80
C MET A 262 15.19 9.01 -9.73
N LEU A 263 15.26 10.27 -9.26
CA LEU A 263 14.97 11.44 -10.09
C LEU A 263 15.86 11.47 -11.34
N LYS A 264 17.17 11.24 -11.19
CA LYS A 264 18.11 11.15 -12.33
C LYS A 264 17.70 10.05 -13.31
N LYS A 265 17.33 8.87 -12.84
CA LYS A 265 16.91 7.74 -13.68
C LYS A 265 15.64 8.06 -14.47
N ILE A 266 14.61 8.60 -13.81
CA ILE A 266 13.32 8.87 -14.46
C ILE A 266 13.40 10.06 -15.44
N THR A 267 14.22 11.07 -15.15
CA THR A 267 14.45 12.20 -16.07
C THR A 267 15.31 11.79 -17.27
N ALA A 268 16.29 10.90 -17.10
CA ALA A 268 17.06 10.33 -18.21
C ALA A 268 16.18 9.49 -19.16
N ALA A 269 15.10 8.89 -18.65
CA ALA A 269 14.09 8.19 -19.44
C ALA A 269 13.07 9.14 -20.12
N GLY A 270 13.27 10.45 -20.06
CA GLY A 270 12.44 11.45 -20.74
C GLY A 270 11.20 11.92 -19.97
N PHE A 271 11.03 11.54 -18.70
CA PHE A 271 9.90 11.97 -17.89
C PHE A 271 10.26 13.18 -17.03
N SER A 272 9.43 14.21 -17.07
CA SER A 272 9.53 15.31 -16.10
C SER A 272 9.15 14.81 -14.70
N ALA A 273 10.04 15.01 -13.73
CA ALA A 273 9.82 14.58 -12.37
C ALA A 273 10.45 15.56 -11.38
N TYR A 274 10.00 15.53 -10.15
CA TYR A 274 10.56 16.34 -9.04
C TYR A 274 10.44 15.57 -7.72
N ILE A 275 11.26 15.97 -6.74
CA ILE A 275 11.17 15.40 -5.40
C ILE A 275 10.22 16.24 -4.56
N THR A 276 9.29 15.57 -3.88
CA THR A 276 8.37 16.20 -2.93
C THR A 276 8.41 15.48 -1.59
N THR A 277 8.02 16.15 -0.52
CA THR A 277 7.82 15.55 0.80
C THR A 277 6.38 15.08 0.96
N SER A 278 6.06 14.37 2.05
CA SER A 278 4.71 13.87 2.35
C SER A 278 3.62 14.95 2.32
N THR A 279 3.99 16.21 2.54
CA THR A 279 3.10 17.37 2.51
C THR A 279 2.85 17.94 1.11
N GLY A 280 3.47 17.37 0.07
CA GLY A 280 3.33 17.84 -1.31
C GLY A 280 4.15 19.08 -1.65
N SER A 281 4.90 19.66 -0.72
CA SER A 281 5.79 20.79 -1.00
C SER A 281 7.02 20.33 -1.78
N ALA A 282 7.34 21.02 -2.88
CA ALA A 282 8.54 20.74 -3.66
C ALA A 282 9.81 20.97 -2.82
N VAL A 283 10.73 19.99 -2.86
CA VAL A 283 12.05 20.16 -2.23
C VAL A 283 12.98 20.77 -3.26
N SER A 284 13.39 22.03 -3.05
CA SER A 284 14.45 22.65 -3.83
C SER A 284 15.71 21.79 -3.78
N THR A 285 16.09 21.20 -4.90
CA THR A 285 17.43 20.63 -5.06
C THR A 285 18.33 21.75 -5.50
N SER A 286 19.12 22.28 -4.58
CA SER A 286 20.23 23.16 -4.93
C SER A 286 21.33 22.33 -5.60
N GLU A 287 21.15 22.09 -6.89
CA GLU A 287 22.21 21.85 -7.86
C GLU A 287 21.60 22.02 -9.26
N GLY A 288 21.88 23.18 -9.86
CA GLY A 288 22.12 23.43 -11.24
C GLY A 288 21.07 23.01 -12.27
N SER A 289 19.88 23.61 -12.21
CA SER A 289 19.26 24.11 -13.44
C SER A 289 18.58 25.41 -13.05
N ALA A 290 19.23 26.51 -13.38
CA ALA A 290 18.63 27.84 -13.24
C ALA A 290 17.26 27.81 -13.93
N LYS A 291 16.21 28.20 -13.19
CA LYS A 291 14.87 28.34 -13.76
C LYS A 291 15.00 29.23 -14.99
N LYS A 292 14.64 28.69 -16.16
CA LYS A 292 14.73 29.45 -17.41
C LYS A 292 14.01 30.79 -17.27
N SER A 293 14.57 31.83 -17.85
CA SER A 293 13.95 33.15 -17.84
C SER A 293 12.60 33.11 -18.60
N VAL A 294 11.75 34.08 -18.30
CA VAL A 294 10.45 34.22 -19.03
C VAL A 294 10.70 34.37 -20.54
N ASP A 295 11.80 34.97 -20.93
CA ASP A 295 12.23 35.13 -22.33
C ASP A 295 12.53 33.79 -23.01
N GLU A 296 13.28 32.90 -22.33
CA GLU A 296 13.61 31.59 -22.86
C GLU A 296 12.36 30.72 -22.96
N ILE A 297 11.48 30.78 -21.96
CA ILE A 297 10.21 30.05 -21.99
C ILE A 297 9.28 30.60 -23.08
N ALA A 298 9.21 31.90 -23.28
CA ALA A 298 8.42 32.49 -24.35
C ALA A 298 8.90 32.04 -25.75
N LYS A 299 10.20 31.95 -25.98
CA LYS A 299 10.79 31.38 -27.21
C LYS A 299 10.46 29.91 -27.37
N GLU A 300 10.48 29.12 -26.30
CA GLU A 300 10.08 27.72 -26.36
C GLU A 300 8.58 27.56 -26.63
N VAL A 301 7.73 28.44 -26.16
CA VAL A 301 6.30 28.51 -26.47
C VAL A 301 6.09 28.80 -27.96
N ILE A 302 6.80 29.75 -28.51
CA ILE A 302 6.74 30.08 -29.94
C ILE A 302 7.17 28.87 -30.80
N ASN A 303 8.18 28.13 -30.35
CA ASN A 303 8.68 26.91 -30.99
C ASN A 303 7.80 25.68 -30.73
N GLY A 304 6.60 25.84 -30.16
CA GLY A 304 5.61 24.76 -29.99
C GLY A 304 5.91 23.76 -28.86
N LYS A 305 6.97 23.95 -28.05
CA LYS A 305 7.37 22.98 -27.00
C LYS A 305 6.38 22.88 -25.83
N TRP A 306 5.48 23.82 -25.68
CA TRP A 306 4.56 23.93 -24.56
C TRP A 306 3.09 23.64 -24.92
N GLY A 307 2.82 23.16 -26.15
CA GLY A 307 1.46 22.93 -26.65
C GLY A 307 0.66 24.21 -26.90
N ASN A 308 -0.66 24.11 -27.03
CA ASN A 308 -1.54 25.25 -27.36
C ASN A 308 -2.70 25.39 -26.36
N GLY A 309 -3.27 26.60 -26.25
CA GLY A 309 -4.48 26.90 -25.48
C GLY A 309 -4.40 26.45 -24.01
N THR A 310 -5.41 25.76 -23.54
CA THR A 310 -5.52 25.30 -22.14
C THR A 310 -4.39 24.35 -21.76
N ALA A 311 -3.91 23.51 -22.68
CA ALA A 311 -2.79 22.60 -22.43
C ALA A 311 -1.49 23.35 -22.14
N ARG A 312 -1.22 24.44 -22.88
CA ARG A 312 -0.07 25.35 -22.64
C ARG A 312 -0.17 25.98 -21.25
N LYS A 313 -1.34 26.53 -20.91
CA LYS A 313 -1.55 27.15 -19.60
C LYS A 313 -1.27 26.15 -18.46
N GLN A 314 -1.77 24.94 -18.57
CA GLN A 314 -1.54 23.90 -17.57
C GLN A 314 -0.06 23.49 -17.48
N ALA A 315 0.62 23.33 -18.62
CA ALA A 315 2.04 22.94 -18.67
C ALA A 315 2.95 24.00 -18.04
N LEU A 316 2.74 25.28 -18.38
CA LEU A 316 3.51 26.39 -17.83
C LEU A 316 3.27 26.55 -16.32
N THR A 317 2.02 26.49 -15.88
CA THR A 317 1.69 26.57 -14.45
C THR A 317 2.27 25.38 -13.68
N ALA A 318 2.23 24.18 -14.23
CA ALA A 318 2.83 22.97 -13.63
C ALA A 318 4.36 23.08 -13.53
N ALA A 319 5.01 23.80 -14.47
CA ALA A 319 6.44 24.08 -14.43
C ALA A 319 6.80 25.28 -13.53
N GLY A 320 5.80 25.89 -12.88
CA GLY A 320 6.00 26.99 -11.94
C GLY A 320 6.17 28.35 -12.59
N TYR A 321 5.75 28.50 -13.86
CA TYR A 321 5.72 29.78 -14.55
C TYR A 321 4.32 30.38 -14.48
N ASP A 322 4.26 31.72 -14.33
CA ASP A 322 3.01 32.47 -14.49
C ASP A 322 2.62 32.51 -15.97
N TYR A 323 1.51 31.91 -16.31
CA TYR A 323 1.03 31.82 -17.70
C TYR A 323 0.80 33.20 -18.32
N ALA A 324 0.25 34.15 -17.56
CA ALA A 324 -0.07 35.47 -18.09
C ALA A 324 1.21 36.24 -18.46
N THR A 325 2.22 36.18 -17.59
CA THR A 325 3.55 36.75 -17.81
C THR A 325 4.23 36.14 -19.04
N VAL A 326 4.23 34.80 -19.16
CA VAL A 326 4.83 34.13 -20.32
C VAL A 326 4.06 34.47 -21.60
N GLN A 327 2.73 34.46 -21.59
CA GLN A 327 1.92 34.76 -22.77
C GLN A 327 2.07 36.22 -23.21
N LYS A 328 2.16 37.16 -22.27
CA LYS A 328 2.46 38.54 -22.58
C LYS A 328 3.81 38.66 -23.32
N ARG A 329 4.83 37.95 -22.83
CA ARG A 329 6.15 37.95 -23.46
C ARG A 329 6.17 37.30 -24.83
N VAL A 330 5.39 36.21 -25.02
CA VAL A 330 5.17 35.58 -26.34
C VAL A 330 4.59 36.62 -27.33
N ASN A 331 3.56 37.32 -26.93
CA ASN A 331 2.92 38.32 -27.78
C ASN A 331 3.87 39.48 -28.14
N GLU A 332 4.68 39.93 -27.19
CA GLU A 332 5.72 40.97 -27.44
C GLU A 332 6.82 40.51 -28.42
N LEU A 333 7.16 39.19 -28.40
CA LEU A 333 8.15 38.64 -29.32
C LEU A 333 7.60 38.38 -30.74
N LEU A 334 6.30 38.16 -30.86
CA LEU A 334 5.62 37.93 -32.15
C LEU A 334 5.18 39.24 -32.83
N SER A 335 5.16 40.37 -32.08
CA SER A 335 4.77 41.67 -32.60
C SER A 335 5.96 42.53 -33.09
N LYS A 336 7.16 41.99 -33.06
CA LYS A 336 8.40 42.55 -33.63
C LYS A 336 8.72 41.86 -34.96
#